data_7900c43860a69ec54a0eb47dd4c17c2b
#
_entry.id   7900c43860a69ec54a0eb47dd4c17c2b
#
_cell.length_a   1.000
_cell.length_b   1.000
_cell.length_c   1.000
_cell.angle_alpha   90.00
_cell.angle_beta   90.00
_cell.angle_gamma   90.00
#
_symmetry.space_group_name_H-M   'P 1'
#
loop_
_entity.id
_entity.type
_entity.pdbx_description
1 polymer ?
#
loop_
_entity_poly.entity_id
_entity_poly.type
_entity_poly.pdbx_seq_one_letter_code
_entity_poly.pdbx_strand_id
1 'polypeptide(L)'
;PESREVPQPDLSRVDALDPNADAQTAIDNNYDVRYYTKKAGNLTSQDLIESNQAAIVNAKDTAIRSLKTQYNTVLTTRDSLNAAKAQLQVAEANLNLAQANLAVGSQTKLQYQSTLNTYTSAKNDVNTKELQLLLA
;
A
#
# COMPACT_ATOMS: atom_id res chain seq x y z
N PRO A 1 -27.88 -7.31 7.89
CA PRO A 1 -26.44 -7.46 8.03
C PRO A 1 -25.80 -6.09 8.08
N GLU A 2 -25.21 -5.77 9.23
CA GLU A 2 -24.45 -4.55 9.36
C GLU A 2 -23.29 -4.60 8.37
N SER A 3 -23.35 -3.78 7.34
CA SER A 3 -22.21 -3.57 6.46
C SER A 3 -21.13 -2.86 7.29
N ARG A 4 -20.12 -3.60 7.72
CA ARG A 4 -18.94 -2.99 8.34
C ARG A 4 -18.27 -2.12 7.29
N GLU A 5 -18.31 -0.82 7.49
CA GLU A 5 -17.56 0.10 6.65
C GLU A 5 -16.06 -0.18 6.86
N VAL A 6 -15.36 -0.41 5.75
CA VAL A 6 -13.90 -0.49 5.78
C VAL A 6 -13.38 0.92 6.09
N PRO A 7 -12.51 1.11 7.10
CA PRO A 7 -11.94 2.41 7.37
C PRO A 7 -11.25 2.98 6.13
N GLN A 8 -11.50 4.25 5.83
CA GLN A 8 -10.83 4.92 4.71
C GLN A 8 -9.35 5.13 5.03
N PRO A 9 -8.40 4.71 4.16
CA PRO A 9 -7.01 5.00 4.36
C PRO A 9 -6.74 6.50 4.27
N ASP A 10 -5.87 7.00 5.14
CA ASP A 10 -5.44 8.39 5.11
C ASP A 10 -4.35 8.59 4.05
N LEU A 11 -4.76 9.05 2.86
CA LEU A 11 -3.86 9.27 1.73
C LEU A 11 -2.86 10.41 2.00
N SER A 12 -3.17 11.35 2.87
CA SER A 12 -2.24 12.42 3.24
C SER A 12 -1.01 11.87 3.99
N ARG A 13 -1.17 10.79 4.74
CA ARG A 13 -0.04 10.10 5.39
C ARG A 13 0.88 9.42 4.38
N VAL A 14 0.34 8.90 3.28
CA VAL A 14 1.14 8.30 2.21
C VAL A 14 1.98 9.38 1.51
N ASP A 15 1.38 10.53 1.22
CA ASP A 15 2.08 11.66 0.58
C ASP A 15 3.13 12.30 1.50
N ALA A 16 2.94 12.19 2.82
CA ALA A 16 3.88 12.68 3.84
C ALA A 16 5.03 11.71 4.14
N LEU A 17 5.03 10.49 3.59
CA LEU A 17 6.11 9.52 3.79
C LEU A 17 7.41 10.02 3.18
N ASP A 18 8.46 10.05 4.01
CA ASP A 18 9.82 10.40 3.58
C ASP A 18 10.77 9.24 3.89
N PRO A 19 11.17 8.45 2.87
CA PRO A 19 12.06 7.32 3.10
C PRO A 19 13.45 7.74 3.60
N ASN A 20 13.89 8.96 3.34
CA ASN A 20 15.17 9.45 3.85
C ASN A 20 15.08 9.80 5.34
N ALA A 21 13.99 10.42 5.79
CA ALA A 21 13.76 10.70 7.21
C ALA A 21 13.55 9.40 8.00
N ASP A 22 12.85 8.44 7.41
CA ASP A 22 12.54 7.17 8.06
C ASP A 22 13.72 6.18 8.03
N ALA A 23 14.71 6.38 7.15
CA ALA A 23 15.86 5.48 7.01
C ALA A 23 16.65 5.35 8.30
N GLN A 24 16.90 6.46 9.00
CA GLN A 24 17.64 6.43 10.27
C GLN A 24 16.86 5.68 11.36
N THR A 25 15.55 5.91 11.44
CA THR A 25 14.67 5.19 12.38
C THR A 25 14.65 3.69 12.08
N ALA A 26 14.58 3.31 10.80
CA ALA A 26 14.63 1.91 10.38
C ALA A 26 15.95 1.24 10.75
N ILE A 27 17.08 1.94 10.59
CA ILE A 27 18.40 1.47 11.00
C ILE A 27 18.46 1.28 12.51
N ASP A 28 18.02 2.26 13.28
CA ASP A 28 18.10 2.26 14.74
C ASP A 28 17.22 1.17 15.36
N ASN A 29 16.10 0.84 14.73
CA ASN A 29 15.17 -0.18 15.20
C ASN A 29 15.48 -1.58 14.65
N ASN A 30 16.43 -1.72 13.72
CA ASN A 30 16.78 -3.02 13.16
C ASN A 30 17.51 -3.89 14.19
N TYR A 31 17.01 -5.13 14.40
CA TYR A 31 17.57 -6.05 15.38
C TYR A 31 19.03 -6.36 15.11
N ASP A 32 19.40 -6.66 13.87
CA ASP A 32 20.77 -7.03 13.52
C ASP A 32 21.73 -5.87 13.70
N VAL A 33 21.35 -4.65 13.33
CA VAL A 33 22.15 -3.45 13.57
C VAL A 33 22.40 -3.26 15.06
N ARG A 34 21.35 -3.37 15.87
CA ARG A 34 21.48 -3.24 17.34
C ARG A 34 22.33 -4.33 17.94
N TYR A 35 22.15 -5.57 17.49
CA TYR A 35 22.92 -6.73 17.95
C TYR A 35 24.41 -6.56 17.66
N TYR A 36 24.79 -6.30 16.42
CA TYR A 36 26.18 -6.16 16.04
C TYR A 36 26.84 -4.90 16.62
N THR A 37 26.08 -3.81 16.78
CA THR A 37 26.58 -2.60 17.44
C THR A 37 26.91 -2.86 18.90
N LYS A 38 26.04 -3.56 19.61
CA LYS A 38 26.28 -3.95 21.01
C LYS A 38 27.44 -4.94 21.13
N LYS A 39 27.54 -5.88 20.20
CA LYS A 39 28.63 -6.87 20.16
C LYS A 39 29.99 -6.22 19.96
N ALA A 40 30.07 -5.11 19.23
CA ALA A 40 31.32 -4.41 18.96
C ALA A 40 32.10 -4.03 20.22
N GLY A 41 31.42 -3.70 21.33
CA GLY A 41 32.06 -3.34 22.60
C GLY A 41 32.76 -4.48 23.31
N ASN A 42 32.54 -5.72 22.91
CA ASN A 42 33.10 -6.93 23.57
C ASN A 42 34.14 -7.67 22.71
N LEU A 43 34.50 -7.12 21.53
CA LEU A 43 35.46 -7.77 20.63
C LEU A 43 36.88 -7.27 20.88
N THR A 44 37.84 -8.22 20.94
CA THR A 44 39.24 -7.94 21.22
C THR A 44 40.18 -8.29 20.06
N SER A 45 39.74 -9.12 19.12
CA SER A 45 40.52 -9.50 17.93
C SER A 45 40.21 -8.54 16.77
N GLN A 46 41.26 -8.11 16.05
CA GLN A 46 41.12 -7.22 14.88
C GLN A 46 40.24 -7.84 13.81
N ASP A 47 40.43 -9.11 13.49
CA ASP A 47 39.61 -9.83 12.49
C ASP A 47 38.17 -9.90 12.88
N LEU A 48 37.87 -10.10 14.17
CA LEU A 48 36.48 -10.10 14.68
C LEU A 48 35.87 -8.70 14.64
N ILE A 49 36.64 -7.66 14.90
CA ILE A 49 36.21 -6.27 14.82
C ILE A 49 35.85 -5.93 13.38
N GLU A 50 36.69 -6.27 12.42
CA GLU A 50 36.43 -6.02 10.99
C GLU A 50 35.23 -6.79 10.47
N SER A 51 35.10 -8.08 10.81
CA SER A 51 33.94 -8.88 10.47
C SER A 51 32.66 -8.31 11.06
N ASN A 52 32.69 -7.83 12.29
CA ASN A 52 31.53 -7.23 12.95
C ASN A 52 31.15 -5.89 12.31
N GLN A 53 32.13 -5.06 11.95
CA GLN A 53 31.88 -3.81 11.22
C GLN A 53 31.22 -4.07 9.86
N ALA A 54 31.71 -5.08 9.12
CA ALA A 54 31.09 -5.51 7.86
C ALA A 54 29.64 -5.98 8.07
N ALA A 55 29.38 -6.74 9.15
CA ALA A 55 28.04 -7.18 9.51
C ALA A 55 27.11 -6.00 9.83
N ILE A 56 27.60 -4.97 10.51
CA ILE A 56 26.84 -3.74 10.78
C ILE A 56 26.49 -3.03 9.48
N VAL A 57 27.44 -2.85 8.58
CA VAL A 57 27.20 -2.21 7.27
C VAL A 57 26.17 -2.97 6.47
N ASN A 58 26.30 -4.29 6.40
CA ASN A 58 25.34 -5.14 5.69
C ASN A 58 23.93 -5.09 6.30
N ALA A 59 23.83 -5.08 7.62
CA ALA A 59 22.56 -4.99 8.33
C ALA A 59 21.87 -3.64 8.07
N LYS A 60 22.64 -2.54 8.08
CA LYS A 60 22.13 -1.20 7.74
C LYS A 60 21.61 -1.14 6.30
N ASP A 61 22.39 -1.68 5.37
CA ASP A 61 22.04 -1.73 3.95
C ASP A 61 20.75 -2.52 3.72
N THR A 62 20.65 -3.67 4.37
CA THR A 62 19.44 -4.50 4.33
C THR A 62 18.22 -3.77 4.89
N ALA A 63 18.38 -3.06 6.01
CA ALA A 63 17.30 -2.27 6.60
C ALA A 63 16.82 -1.16 5.66
N ILE A 64 17.74 -0.45 5.01
CA ILE A 64 17.42 0.60 4.04
C ILE A 64 16.71 0.03 2.81
N ARG A 65 17.19 -1.10 2.28
CA ARG A 65 16.56 -1.76 1.12
C ARG A 65 15.15 -2.23 1.45
N SER A 66 14.97 -2.82 2.62
CA SER A 66 13.65 -3.26 3.11
C SER A 66 12.67 -2.09 3.22
N LEU A 67 13.13 -0.97 3.79
CA LEU A 67 12.33 0.25 3.89
C LEU A 67 11.91 0.78 2.51
N LYS A 68 12.86 0.85 1.57
CA LYS A 68 12.58 1.29 0.19
C LYS A 68 11.57 0.39 -0.51
N THR A 69 11.68 -0.93 -0.31
CA THR A 69 10.73 -1.89 -0.87
C THR A 69 9.33 -1.68 -0.29
N GLN A 70 9.22 -1.51 1.02
CA GLN A 70 7.95 -1.24 1.69
C GLN A 70 7.34 0.08 1.21
N TYR A 71 8.16 1.13 1.10
CA TYR A 71 7.73 2.42 0.58
C TYR A 71 7.17 2.32 -0.84
N ASN A 72 7.91 1.65 -1.74
CA ASN A 72 7.45 1.43 -3.10
C ASN A 72 6.15 0.61 -3.15
N THR A 73 5.98 -0.37 -2.28
CA THR A 73 4.74 -1.15 -2.16
C THR A 73 3.56 -0.24 -1.78
N VAL A 74 3.75 0.64 -0.81
CA VAL A 74 2.70 1.60 -0.39
C VAL A 74 2.34 2.54 -1.55
N LEU A 75 3.34 3.09 -2.25
CA LEU A 75 3.10 3.97 -3.40
C LEU A 75 2.36 3.26 -4.53
N THR A 76 2.79 2.05 -4.89
CA THR A 76 2.15 1.24 -5.93
C THR A 76 0.71 0.88 -5.56
N THR A 77 0.46 0.54 -4.30
CA THR A 77 -0.87 0.23 -3.80
C THR A 77 -1.77 1.47 -3.83
N ARG A 78 -1.25 2.65 -3.45
CA ARG A 78 -1.96 3.93 -3.58
C ARG A 78 -2.34 4.22 -5.03
N ASP A 79 -1.41 4.04 -5.95
CA ASP A 79 -1.66 4.30 -7.37
C ASP A 79 -2.72 3.33 -7.94
N SER A 80 -2.69 2.07 -7.52
CA SER A 80 -3.71 1.08 -7.85
C SER A 80 -5.10 1.47 -7.31
N LEU A 81 -5.14 2.00 -6.09
CA LEU A 81 -6.38 2.51 -5.50
C LEU A 81 -6.93 3.71 -6.29
N ASN A 82 -6.07 4.65 -6.65
CA ASN A 82 -6.48 5.82 -7.44
C ASN A 82 -7.03 5.40 -8.82
N ALA A 83 -6.40 4.42 -9.47
CA ALA A 83 -6.89 3.85 -10.73
C ALA A 83 -8.27 3.18 -10.55
N ALA A 84 -8.44 2.40 -9.48
CA ALA A 84 -9.72 1.74 -9.18
C ALA A 84 -10.83 2.77 -8.91
N LYS A 85 -10.53 3.86 -8.20
CA LYS A 85 -11.48 4.96 -7.96
C LYS A 85 -11.88 5.66 -9.25
N ALA A 86 -10.95 5.86 -10.18
CA ALA A 86 -11.26 6.43 -11.49
C ALA A 86 -12.19 5.51 -12.30
N GLN A 87 -11.95 4.21 -12.28
CA GLN A 87 -12.83 3.22 -12.92
C GLN A 87 -14.21 3.19 -12.28
N LEU A 88 -14.30 3.32 -10.96
CA LEU A 88 -15.58 3.41 -10.27
C LEU A 88 -16.39 4.64 -10.71
N GLN A 89 -15.74 5.79 -10.87
CA GLN A 89 -16.40 7.00 -11.36
C GLN A 89 -17.00 6.79 -12.76
N VAL A 90 -16.27 6.14 -13.66
CA VAL A 90 -16.74 5.79 -15.00
C VAL A 90 -17.93 4.82 -14.92
N ALA A 91 -17.82 3.79 -14.09
CA ALA A 91 -18.91 2.81 -13.91
C ALA A 91 -20.17 3.45 -13.32
N GLU A 92 -20.01 4.40 -12.39
CA GLU A 92 -21.12 5.17 -11.81
C GLU A 92 -21.82 6.05 -12.85
N ALA A 93 -21.06 6.76 -13.69
CA ALA A 93 -21.60 7.54 -14.78
C ALA A 93 -22.38 6.67 -15.79
N ASN A 94 -21.84 5.51 -16.14
CA ASN A 94 -22.48 4.54 -17.01
C ASN A 94 -23.77 3.98 -16.39
N LEU A 95 -23.78 3.72 -15.08
CA LEU A 95 -24.97 3.27 -14.37
C LEU A 95 -26.07 4.33 -14.39
N ASN A 96 -25.73 5.59 -14.14
CA ASN A 96 -26.70 6.70 -14.19
C ASN A 96 -27.28 6.86 -15.57
N LEU A 97 -26.47 6.73 -16.62
CA LEU A 97 -26.94 6.75 -18.01
C LEU A 97 -27.85 5.55 -18.31
N ALA A 98 -27.47 4.36 -17.82
CA ALA A 98 -28.29 3.15 -17.99
C ALA A 98 -29.65 3.27 -17.30
N GLN A 99 -29.69 3.89 -16.11
CA GLN A 99 -30.97 4.16 -15.42
C GLN A 99 -31.88 5.08 -16.23
N ALA A 100 -31.33 6.15 -16.78
CA ALA A 100 -32.07 7.06 -17.63
C ALA A 100 -32.59 6.37 -18.91
N ASN A 101 -31.77 5.56 -19.56
CA ASN A 101 -32.11 4.80 -20.74
C ASN A 101 -33.19 3.74 -20.46
N LEU A 102 -33.10 3.08 -19.31
CA LEU A 102 -34.14 2.12 -18.88
C LEU A 102 -35.50 2.82 -18.66
N ALA A 103 -35.48 4.00 -18.03
CA ALA A 103 -36.67 4.75 -17.72
C ALA A 103 -37.43 5.21 -19.00
N VAL A 104 -36.71 5.52 -20.07
CA VAL A 104 -37.29 5.94 -21.37
C VAL A 104 -37.49 4.77 -22.34
N GLY A 105 -37.21 3.53 -21.92
CA GLY A 105 -37.43 2.33 -22.73
C GLY A 105 -36.40 2.07 -23.81
N SER A 106 -35.26 2.81 -23.84
CA SER A 106 -34.20 2.61 -24.83
C SER A 106 -33.17 1.54 -24.42
N GLN A 107 -33.34 0.93 -23.25
CA GLN A 107 -32.47 -0.13 -22.75
C GLN A 107 -33.32 -1.21 -22.07
N THR A 108 -32.92 -2.47 -22.21
CA THR A 108 -33.56 -3.60 -21.54
C THR A 108 -33.13 -3.73 -20.08
N LYS A 109 -33.96 -4.39 -19.27
CA LYS A 109 -33.61 -4.74 -17.88
C LYS A 109 -32.35 -5.58 -17.80
N LEU A 110 -32.08 -6.46 -18.76
CA LEU A 110 -30.90 -7.30 -18.80
C LEU A 110 -29.65 -6.45 -19.04
N GLN A 111 -29.71 -5.49 -19.95
CA GLN A 111 -28.59 -4.55 -20.21
C GLN A 111 -28.31 -3.68 -18.99
N TYR A 112 -29.36 -3.18 -18.33
CA TYR A 112 -29.22 -2.44 -17.07
C TYR A 112 -28.56 -3.29 -15.98
N GLN A 113 -28.99 -4.54 -15.81
CA GLN A 113 -28.43 -5.46 -14.84
C GLN A 113 -26.97 -5.72 -15.11
N SER A 114 -26.55 -5.84 -16.36
CA SER A 114 -25.13 -5.99 -16.74
C SER A 114 -24.32 -4.76 -16.33
N THR A 115 -24.83 -3.55 -16.55
CA THR A 115 -24.19 -2.30 -16.13
C THR A 115 -24.10 -2.20 -14.61
N LEU A 116 -25.15 -2.60 -13.90
CA LEU A 116 -25.17 -2.65 -12.44
C LEU A 116 -24.12 -3.62 -11.90
N ASN A 117 -23.96 -4.79 -12.52
CA ASN A 117 -22.93 -5.76 -12.14
C ASN A 117 -21.53 -5.18 -12.32
N THR A 118 -21.28 -4.46 -13.40
CA THR A 118 -20.01 -3.77 -13.65
C THR A 118 -19.72 -2.72 -12.56
N TYR A 119 -20.72 -1.93 -12.20
CA TYR A 119 -20.60 -0.95 -11.10
C TYR A 119 -20.28 -1.64 -9.77
N THR A 120 -21.00 -2.71 -9.43
CA THR A 120 -20.77 -3.46 -8.20
C THR A 120 -19.36 -4.05 -8.15
N SER A 121 -18.86 -4.59 -9.26
CA SER A 121 -17.49 -5.10 -9.37
C SER A 121 -16.45 -3.99 -9.17
N ALA A 122 -16.65 -2.82 -9.77
CA ALA A 122 -15.76 -1.67 -9.60
C ALA A 122 -15.75 -1.17 -8.15
N LYS A 123 -16.91 -1.13 -7.50
CA LYS A 123 -17.02 -0.77 -6.08
C LYS A 123 -16.30 -1.77 -5.18
N ASN A 124 -16.43 -3.06 -5.44
CA ASN A 124 -15.74 -4.11 -4.69
C ASN A 124 -14.23 -4.03 -4.90
N ASP A 125 -13.77 -3.70 -6.10
CA ASP A 125 -12.36 -3.51 -6.39
C ASP A 125 -11.76 -2.34 -5.59
N VAL A 126 -12.45 -1.21 -5.52
CA VAL A 126 -12.06 -0.07 -4.67
C VAL A 126 -11.93 -0.50 -3.21
N ASN A 127 -12.93 -1.20 -2.67
CA ASN A 127 -12.91 -1.68 -1.29
C ASN A 127 -11.71 -2.61 -1.05
N THR A 128 -11.40 -3.50 -1.99
CA THR A 128 -10.25 -4.41 -1.91
C THR A 128 -8.93 -3.63 -1.91
N LYS A 129 -8.81 -2.62 -2.78
CA LYS A 129 -7.60 -1.78 -2.85
C LYS A 129 -7.43 -0.91 -1.61
N GLU A 130 -8.51 -0.39 -1.03
CA GLU A 130 -8.49 0.33 0.25
C GLU A 130 -7.98 -0.56 1.38
N LEU A 131 -8.48 -1.80 1.46
CA LEU A 131 -8.01 -2.77 2.44
C LEU A 131 -6.52 -3.11 2.25
N GLN A 132 -6.09 -3.32 1.02
CA GLN A 132 -4.67 -3.57 0.69
C GLN A 132 -3.78 -2.41 1.13
N LEU A 133 -4.21 -1.17 0.93
CA LEU A 133 -3.44 0.01 1.36
C LEU A 133 -3.37 0.12 2.88
N LEU A 134 -4.44 -0.21 3.60
CA LEU A 134 -4.44 -0.24 5.07
C LEU A 134 -3.48 -1.28 5.64
N LEU A 135 -3.28 -2.39 4.92
CA LEU A 135 -2.41 -3.49 5.34
C LEU A 135 -0.95 -3.30 4.88
N ALA A 136 -0.69 -2.33 4.02
CA ALA A 136 0.66 -2.06 3.50
C ALA A 136 1.57 -1.27 4.45
#